data_858161e5719c46e9c58c0d2410cffd25
#
_entry.id   858161e5719c46e9c58c0d2410cffd25
#
_cell.length_a   1.000
_cell.length_b   1.000
_cell.length_c   1.000
_cell.angle_alpha   90.00
_cell.angle_beta   90.00
_cell.angle_gamma   90.00
#
_symmetry.space_group_name_H-M   'P 1'
#
loop_
_entity.id
_entity.type
_entity.pdbx_description
1 polymer ?
#
loop_
_entity_poly.entity_id
_entity_poly.type
_entity_poly.pdbx_seq_one_letter_code
_entity_poly.pdbx_strand_id
1 'polypeptide(L)'
;MRLVIARCQVDYVGRLTAHLPPARRLLLVKSDGSVSIHADDRAYKPLNWMSPPCWTVESTEDDTIKWVVTNKAGEELRITIEDVELDSSHELGVDPGLVKDGVESHLQELLAEHVETLGEGYTLVRREYMTAIGPVDLLCRCLLYTSPSPRDRQKSRMPSSA
;
A
#
# COMPACT_ATOMS: atom_id res chain seq x y z
N MET A 1 -0.07 8.23 20.72
CA MET A 1 -1.17 7.65 19.91
C MET A 1 -2.44 7.65 20.75
N ARG A 2 -3.56 8.14 20.22
CA ARG A 2 -4.89 8.13 20.87
C ARG A 2 -5.81 7.16 20.14
N LEU A 3 -6.53 6.35 20.88
CA LEU A 3 -7.54 5.42 20.41
C LEU A 3 -8.90 5.85 20.95
N VAL A 4 -9.88 5.99 20.07
CA VAL A 4 -11.24 6.32 20.46
C VAL A 4 -12.19 5.30 19.84
N ILE A 5 -12.97 4.61 20.66
CA ILE A 5 -14.10 3.77 20.22
C ILE A 5 -15.35 4.56 20.48
N ALA A 6 -16.08 4.87 19.44
CA ALA A 6 -17.23 5.74 19.51
C ALA A 6 -18.26 5.46 18.42
N ARG A 7 -19.51 5.82 18.71
CA ARG A 7 -20.53 5.97 17.68
C ARG A 7 -20.29 7.31 16.98
N CYS A 8 -19.96 7.27 15.70
CA CYS A 8 -19.63 8.48 14.96
C CYS A 8 -20.11 8.44 13.50
N GLN A 9 -20.39 9.62 12.99
CA GLN A 9 -20.58 9.89 11.56
C GLN A 9 -19.34 10.58 11.02
N VAL A 10 -19.01 10.33 9.75
CA VAL A 10 -17.83 10.92 9.12
C VAL A 10 -18.14 11.44 7.75
N ASP A 11 -17.77 12.69 7.50
CA ASP A 11 -17.89 13.36 6.23
C ASP A 11 -16.49 13.79 5.74
N TYR A 12 -16.10 13.31 4.57
CA TYR A 12 -14.87 13.72 3.92
C TYR A 12 -15.19 14.67 2.77
N VAL A 13 -14.52 15.80 2.75
CA VAL A 13 -14.63 16.83 1.71
C VAL A 13 -13.25 17.09 1.13
N GLY A 14 -13.03 16.75 -0.13
CA GLY A 14 -11.77 16.90 -0.81
C GLY A 14 -11.92 16.65 -2.31
N ARG A 15 -10.99 15.92 -2.92
CA ARG A 15 -11.07 15.54 -4.34
C ARG A 15 -12.32 14.75 -4.67
N LEU A 16 -12.81 13.99 -3.72
CA LEU A 16 -14.08 13.28 -3.74
C LEU A 16 -14.82 13.63 -2.45
N THR A 17 -16.13 13.48 -2.46
CA THR A 17 -16.94 13.58 -1.23
C THR A 17 -17.31 12.17 -0.81
N ALA A 18 -17.07 11.85 0.46
CA ALA A 18 -17.44 10.56 1.02
C ALA A 18 -18.18 10.77 2.34
N HIS A 19 -19.21 9.95 2.56
CA HIS A 19 -20.03 9.96 3.75
C HIS A 19 -20.08 8.57 4.38
N LEU A 20 -19.77 8.49 5.67
CA LEU A 20 -19.95 7.29 6.48
C LEU A 20 -21.08 7.57 7.48
N PRO A 21 -22.23 6.89 7.36
CA PRO A 21 -23.37 7.09 8.26
C PRO A 21 -23.02 6.72 9.70
N PRO A 22 -23.80 7.15 10.71
CA PRO A 22 -23.53 6.88 12.11
C PRO A 22 -23.38 5.39 12.38
N ALA A 23 -22.22 4.99 12.94
CA ALA A 23 -21.92 3.63 13.37
C ALA A 23 -20.80 3.64 14.40
N ARG A 24 -20.68 2.54 15.15
CA ARG A 24 -19.57 2.31 16.07
C ARG A 24 -18.27 2.09 15.25
N ARG A 25 -17.22 2.84 15.58
CA ARG A 25 -15.93 2.79 14.87
C ARG A 25 -14.76 3.00 15.81
N LEU A 26 -13.60 2.56 15.38
CA LEU A 26 -12.33 2.88 15.99
C LEU A 26 -11.71 4.07 15.24
N LEU A 27 -11.41 5.12 15.98
CA LEU A 27 -10.65 6.28 15.52
C LEU A 27 -9.24 6.18 16.08
N LEU A 28 -8.25 6.23 15.22
CA LEU A 28 -6.83 6.25 15.57
C LEU A 28 -6.23 7.60 15.23
N VAL A 29 -5.64 8.25 16.22
CA VAL A 29 -4.85 9.48 16.04
C VAL A 29 -3.41 9.17 16.41
N LYS A 30 -2.49 9.31 15.46
CA LYS A 30 -1.06 9.06 15.67
C LYS A 30 -0.33 10.32 16.10
N SER A 31 0.91 10.15 16.56
CA SER A 31 1.77 11.27 17.02
C SER A 31 2.16 12.24 15.89
N ASP A 32 2.12 11.79 14.64
CA ASP A 32 2.35 12.61 13.44
C ASP A 32 1.12 13.42 13.01
N GLY A 33 0.02 13.34 13.78
CA GLY A 33 -1.25 14.00 13.52
C GLY A 33 -2.17 13.22 12.58
N SER A 34 -1.72 12.12 11.97
CA SER A 34 -2.57 11.32 11.08
C SER A 34 -3.76 10.73 11.82
N VAL A 35 -4.91 10.73 11.14
CA VAL A 35 -6.16 10.18 11.65
C VAL A 35 -6.65 9.08 10.73
N SER A 36 -7.06 7.95 11.28
CA SER A 36 -7.66 6.85 10.52
C SER A 36 -8.89 6.29 11.23
N ILE A 37 -9.87 5.86 10.44
CA ILE A 37 -11.18 5.39 10.88
C ILE A 37 -11.35 3.96 10.43
N HIS A 38 -11.64 3.07 11.38
CA HIS A 38 -11.76 1.64 11.14
C HIS A 38 -13.13 1.11 11.57
N ALA A 39 -13.62 0.12 10.82
CA ALA A 39 -14.69 -0.77 11.24
C ALA A 39 -14.09 -2.03 11.86
N ASP A 40 -14.93 -2.86 12.45
CA ASP A 40 -14.56 -4.16 13.01
C ASP A 40 -14.21 -5.21 11.93
N ASP A 41 -14.62 -4.96 10.69
CA ASP A 41 -14.37 -5.78 9.50
C ASP A 41 -13.40 -5.10 8.51
N ARG A 42 -13.24 -5.68 7.31
CA ARG A 42 -12.46 -5.17 6.16
C ARG A 42 -10.95 -5.20 6.33
N ALA A 43 -10.46 -6.22 7.02
CA ALA A 43 -9.04 -6.51 7.17
C ALA A 43 -8.23 -5.30 7.71
N TYR A 44 -7.15 -4.92 7.04
CA TYR A 44 -6.22 -3.91 7.53
C TYR A 44 -6.50 -2.49 7.02
N LYS A 45 -7.43 -2.32 6.05
CA LYS A 45 -7.66 -1.00 5.43
C LYS A 45 -8.61 -0.15 6.28
N PRO A 46 -8.26 1.11 6.57
CA PRO A 46 -9.20 2.04 7.16
C PRO A 46 -10.35 2.35 6.19
N LEU A 47 -11.52 2.69 6.73
CA LEU A 47 -12.66 3.18 5.95
C LEU A 47 -12.37 4.54 5.34
N ASN A 48 -11.70 5.40 6.12
CA ASN A 48 -11.23 6.71 5.71
C ASN A 48 -9.99 7.10 6.53
N TRP A 49 -9.17 8.00 6.01
CA TRP A 49 -7.99 8.49 6.72
C TRP A 49 -7.54 9.86 6.20
N MET A 50 -6.81 10.58 7.05
CA MET A 50 -6.08 11.78 6.68
C MET A 50 -4.60 11.57 6.97
N SER A 51 -3.77 11.70 5.93
CA SER A 51 -2.30 11.56 6.05
C SER A 51 -1.65 12.85 6.51
N PRO A 52 -0.52 12.78 7.24
CA PRO A 52 0.22 13.96 7.66
C PRO A 52 0.86 14.69 6.46
N PRO A 53 1.10 16.03 6.56
CA PRO A 53 0.76 16.88 7.69
C PRO A 53 -0.72 17.25 7.72
N CYS A 54 -1.36 16.98 8.84
CA CYS A 54 -2.75 17.38 9.09
C CYS A 54 -2.93 17.87 10.53
N TRP A 55 -4.00 18.64 10.75
CA TRP A 55 -4.32 19.27 12.02
C TRP A 55 -5.75 18.94 12.39
N THR A 56 -5.95 18.59 13.65
CA THR A 56 -7.28 18.29 14.20
C THR A 56 -7.71 19.42 15.11
N VAL A 57 -8.91 19.94 14.86
CA VAL A 57 -9.60 20.87 15.73
C VAL A 57 -10.78 20.15 16.36
N GLU A 58 -10.81 20.11 17.68
CA GLU A 58 -11.90 19.50 18.45
C GLU A 58 -12.80 20.60 19.00
N SER A 59 -14.11 20.44 18.87
CA SER A 59 -15.13 21.31 19.46
C SER A 59 -16.25 20.46 20.04
N THR A 60 -16.95 20.98 21.04
CA THR A 60 -18.13 20.34 21.64
C THR A 60 -19.30 21.28 21.48
N GLU A 61 -20.38 20.82 20.87
CA GLU A 61 -21.62 21.53 20.69
C GLU A 61 -22.78 20.59 21.04
N ASP A 62 -23.66 21.00 21.94
CA ASP A 62 -24.88 20.25 22.36
C ASP A 62 -24.57 18.75 22.69
N ASP A 63 -23.60 18.51 23.55
CA ASP A 63 -23.11 17.16 23.94
C ASP A 63 -22.52 16.32 22.79
N THR A 64 -22.37 16.90 21.62
CA THR A 64 -21.76 16.25 20.46
C THR A 64 -20.34 16.75 20.25
N ILE A 65 -19.40 15.81 20.18
CA ILE A 65 -17.98 16.12 19.91
C ILE A 65 -17.76 16.15 18.40
N LYS A 66 -17.20 17.25 17.91
CA LYS A 66 -16.86 17.41 16.49
C LYS A 66 -15.36 17.53 16.32
N TRP A 67 -14.78 16.66 15.50
CA TRP A 67 -13.41 16.79 15.03
C TRP A 67 -13.40 17.23 13.58
N VAL A 68 -12.63 18.25 13.29
CA VAL A 68 -12.33 18.68 11.93
C VAL A 68 -10.85 18.50 11.70
N VAL A 69 -10.50 17.55 10.85
CA VAL A 69 -9.11 17.24 10.47
C VAL A 69 -8.87 17.84 9.10
N THR A 70 -7.91 18.75 8.99
CA THR A 70 -7.58 19.44 7.75
C THR A 70 -6.15 19.17 7.36
N ASN A 71 -5.89 18.90 6.09
CA ASN A 71 -4.54 18.74 5.55
C ASN A 71 -4.06 20.00 4.80
N LYS A 72 -2.80 19.97 4.37
CA LYS A 72 -2.18 21.08 3.62
C LYS A 72 -2.88 21.36 2.27
N ALA A 73 -3.56 20.38 1.70
CA ALA A 73 -4.29 20.53 0.43
C ALA A 73 -5.68 21.16 0.60
N GLY A 74 -6.12 21.44 1.84
CA GLY A 74 -7.42 21.98 2.16
C GLY A 74 -8.54 20.92 2.15
N GLU A 75 -8.20 19.64 2.16
CA GLU A 75 -9.17 18.57 2.35
C GLU A 75 -9.57 18.49 3.81
N GLU A 76 -10.84 18.19 4.08
CA GLU A 76 -11.40 18.14 5.43
C GLU A 76 -12.00 16.76 5.71
N LEU A 77 -11.71 16.23 6.88
CA LEU A 77 -12.34 15.05 7.45
C LEU A 77 -13.11 15.51 8.69
N ARG A 78 -14.42 15.54 8.61
CA ARG A 78 -15.33 15.97 9.67
C ARG A 78 -15.89 14.74 10.36
N ILE A 79 -15.61 14.59 11.64
CA ILE A 79 -16.06 13.46 12.46
C ILE A 79 -17.00 14.01 13.52
N THR A 80 -18.25 13.58 13.47
CA THR A 80 -19.26 13.90 14.49
C THR A 80 -19.40 12.69 15.40
N ILE A 81 -19.03 12.84 16.67
CA ILE A 81 -19.00 11.79 17.70
C ILE A 81 -20.18 11.99 18.62
N GLU A 82 -21.08 10.99 18.67
CA GLU A 82 -22.31 11.02 19.45
C GLU A 82 -22.15 10.34 20.82
N ASP A 83 -21.41 9.23 20.86
CA ASP A 83 -21.23 8.42 22.07
C ASP A 83 -19.83 7.84 22.10
N VAL A 84 -19.11 8.07 23.19
CA VAL A 84 -17.73 7.62 23.39
C VAL A 84 -17.72 6.46 24.39
N GLU A 85 -17.28 5.29 23.95
CA GLU A 85 -17.12 4.12 24.81
C GLU A 85 -15.71 4.01 25.40
N LEU A 86 -14.71 4.39 24.60
CA LEU A 86 -13.31 4.38 25.00
C LEU A 86 -12.60 5.58 24.42
N ASP A 87 -11.85 6.27 25.24
CA ASP A 87 -10.86 7.27 24.82
C ASP A 87 -9.60 7.06 25.65
N SER A 88 -8.52 6.63 24.98
CA SER A 88 -7.27 6.34 25.66
C SER A 88 -6.08 6.82 24.85
N SER A 89 -5.06 7.35 25.55
CA SER A 89 -3.83 7.83 24.94
C SER A 89 -2.64 7.03 25.45
N HIS A 90 -1.76 6.64 24.53
CA HIS A 90 -0.59 5.84 24.81
C HIS A 90 0.64 6.39 24.10
N GLU A 91 1.77 6.35 24.77
CA GLU A 91 3.08 6.62 24.17
C GLU A 91 3.72 5.27 23.80
N LEU A 92 3.99 5.06 22.52
CA LEU A 92 4.60 3.82 22.02
C LEU A 92 6.12 3.92 21.93
N GLY A 93 6.69 5.10 22.20
CA GLY A 93 8.12 5.34 22.04
C GLY A 93 8.52 5.47 20.57
N VAL A 94 9.82 5.37 20.33
CA VAL A 94 10.41 5.42 19.00
C VAL A 94 10.42 4.00 18.43
N ASP A 95 9.78 3.82 17.29
CA ASP A 95 9.82 2.56 16.54
C ASP A 95 11.24 2.41 15.95
N PRO A 96 11.95 1.29 16.21
CA PRO A 96 13.26 1.03 15.63
C PRO A 96 13.23 0.81 14.11
N GLY A 97 12.05 0.76 13.53
CA GLY A 97 11.83 0.47 12.11
C GLY A 97 11.83 -1.02 11.80
N LEU A 98 11.47 -1.34 10.58
CA LEU A 98 11.50 -2.70 10.08
C LEU A 98 12.93 -3.07 9.68
N VAL A 99 13.54 -3.97 10.43
CA VAL A 99 14.76 -4.66 9.97
C VAL A 99 14.28 -5.71 8.95
N LYS A 100 14.41 -5.38 7.68
CA LYS A 100 14.24 -6.39 6.63
C LYS A 100 15.49 -7.27 6.67
N ASP A 101 15.37 -8.47 7.17
CA ASP A 101 16.31 -9.52 6.79
C ASP A 101 16.26 -9.60 5.27
N GLY A 102 17.43 -9.47 4.63
CA GLY A 102 17.56 -9.36 3.17
C GLY A 102 17.14 -10.60 2.40
N VAL A 103 16.00 -11.19 2.72
CA VAL A 103 15.44 -12.38 2.09
C VAL A 103 15.36 -12.21 0.58
N GLU A 104 14.95 -11.02 0.12
CA GLU A 104 14.84 -10.74 -1.32
C GLU A 104 16.21 -10.58 -1.98
N SER A 105 17.14 -9.83 -1.39
CA SER A 105 18.51 -9.69 -1.89
C SER A 105 19.30 -11.01 -1.79
N HIS A 106 19.09 -11.75 -0.70
CA HIS A 106 19.71 -13.06 -0.50
C HIS A 106 19.17 -14.10 -1.50
N LEU A 107 17.87 -14.10 -1.77
CA LEU A 107 17.28 -14.95 -2.80
C LEU A 107 17.82 -14.62 -4.19
N GLN A 108 17.97 -13.34 -4.53
CA GLN A 108 18.59 -12.92 -5.78
C GLN A 108 20.04 -13.36 -5.90
N GLU A 109 20.81 -13.32 -4.79
CA GLU A 109 22.18 -13.82 -4.74
C GLU A 109 22.24 -15.32 -4.98
N LEU A 110 21.46 -16.08 -4.24
CA LEU A 110 21.40 -17.54 -4.40
C LEU A 110 20.95 -17.96 -5.80
N LEU A 111 19.95 -17.28 -6.39
CA LEU A 111 19.53 -17.55 -7.75
C LEU A 111 20.58 -17.13 -8.79
N ALA A 112 21.37 -16.11 -8.51
CA ALA A 112 22.47 -15.70 -9.38
C ALA A 112 23.64 -16.67 -9.32
N GLU A 113 23.94 -17.25 -8.15
CA GLU A 113 24.97 -18.27 -7.95
C GLU A 113 24.55 -19.64 -8.52
N HIS A 114 23.27 -19.95 -8.44
CA HIS A 114 22.68 -21.24 -8.86
C HIS A 114 21.67 -21.06 -10.00
N VAL A 115 22.10 -20.35 -11.04
CA VAL A 115 21.24 -20.02 -12.18
C VAL A 115 20.72 -21.27 -12.93
N GLU A 116 21.45 -22.38 -12.82
CA GLU A 116 21.06 -23.69 -13.34
C GLU A 116 19.77 -24.23 -12.72
N THR A 117 19.37 -23.76 -11.53
CA THR A 117 18.08 -24.12 -10.90
C THR A 117 16.87 -23.56 -11.66
N LEU A 118 17.07 -22.52 -12.46
CA LEU A 118 16.03 -21.96 -13.33
C LEU A 118 15.74 -22.85 -14.56
N GLY A 119 16.68 -23.73 -14.90
CA GLY A 119 16.58 -24.68 -16.00
C GLY A 119 17.93 -24.95 -16.64
N GLU A 120 18.00 -26.06 -17.39
CA GLU A 120 19.21 -26.45 -18.10
C GLU A 120 19.57 -25.43 -19.18
N GLY A 121 20.84 -25.05 -19.27
CA GLY A 121 21.37 -24.12 -20.28
C GLY A 121 21.17 -22.64 -19.98
N TYR A 122 20.63 -22.28 -18.81
CA TYR A 122 20.60 -20.89 -18.38
C TYR A 122 21.96 -20.42 -17.89
N THR A 123 22.35 -19.21 -18.29
CA THR A 123 23.55 -18.52 -17.82
C THR A 123 23.19 -17.12 -17.38
N LEU A 124 23.71 -16.69 -16.23
CA LEU A 124 23.52 -15.32 -15.75
C LEU A 124 24.29 -14.34 -16.65
N VAL A 125 23.62 -13.33 -17.15
CA VAL A 125 24.23 -12.23 -17.90
C VAL A 125 24.52 -11.05 -16.99
N ARG A 126 23.52 -10.63 -16.19
CA ARG A 126 23.64 -9.47 -15.29
C ARG A 126 22.56 -9.50 -14.21
N ARG A 127 22.90 -9.01 -13.02
CA ARG A 127 21.95 -8.65 -11.94
C ARG A 127 21.49 -7.20 -12.10
N GLU A 128 20.29 -6.90 -11.63
CA GLU A 128 19.73 -5.54 -11.58
C GLU A 128 19.87 -4.80 -12.93
N TYR A 129 19.30 -5.37 -13.97
CA TYR A 129 19.36 -4.78 -15.31
C TYR A 129 18.14 -3.89 -15.58
N MET A 130 18.41 -2.63 -15.96
CA MET A 130 17.36 -1.70 -16.37
C MET A 130 16.89 -1.97 -17.79
N THR A 131 15.60 -2.27 -17.95
CA THR A 131 14.96 -2.44 -19.27
C THR A 131 14.07 -1.24 -19.61
N ALA A 132 13.59 -1.17 -20.84
CA ALA A 132 12.67 -0.12 -21.28
C ALA A 132 11.32 -0.13 -20.52
N ILE A 133 10.97 -1.25 -19.89
CA ILE A 133 9.72 -1.44 -19.14
C ILE A 133 9.93 -1.46 -17.61
N GLY A 134 11.16 -1.33 -17.12
CA GLY A 134 11.51 -1.29 -15.71
C GLY A 134 12.73 -2.17 -15.38
N PRO A 135 13.15 -2.16 -14.10
CA PRO A 135 14.25 -2.99 -13.63
C PRO A 135 13.87 -4.48 -13.62
N VAL A 136 14.83 -5.34 -13.91
CA VAL A 136 14.73 -6.79 -13.75
C VAL A 136 15.85 -7.27 -12.82
N ASP A 137 15.53 -8.17 -11.90
CA ASP A 137 16.45 -8.63 -10.87
C ASP A 137 17.58 -9.48 -11.45
N LEU A 138 17.26 -10.39 -12.37
CA LEU A 138 18.20 -11.27 -13.02
C LEU A 138 17.96 -11.31 -14.52
N LEU A 139 18.94 -10.94 -15.30
CA LEU A 139 18.96 -11.12 -16.75
C LEU A 139 19.74 -12.39 -17.07
N CYS A 140 19.04 -13.41 -17.58
CA CYS A 140 19.64 -14.69 -17.96
C CYS A 140 19.57 -14.92 -19.46
N ARG A 141 20.48 -15.72 -19.98
CA ARG A 141 20.53 -16.20 -21.35
C ARG A 141 20.39 -17.70 -21.36
N CYS A 142 19.49 -18.23 -22.17
CA CYS A 142 19.37 -19.65 -22.43
C CYS A 142 19.87 -19.98 -23.83
N LEU A 143 20.83 -20.86 -23.94
CA LEU A 143 21.41 -21.29 -25.23
C LEU A 143 20.59 -22.41 -25.90
N LEU A 144 19.72 -23.10 -25.12
CA LEU A 144 18.94 -24.25 -25.61
C LEU A 144 17.62 -23.83 -26.24
N TYR A 145 17.15 -22.61 -26.02
CA TYR A 145 15.85 -22.15 -26.49
C TYR A 145 15.96 -20.74 -27.09
N THR A 146 16.01 -20.65 -28.40
CA THR A 146 15.70 -19.40 -29.11
C THR A 146 14.22 -19.42 -29.43
N SER A 147 13.43 -18.59 -28.76
CA SER A 147 12.04 -18.37 -29.17
C SER A 147 12.03 -17.93 -30.63
N PRO A 148 11.34 -18.64 -31.54
CA PRO A 148 11.30 -18.21 -32.93
C PRO A 148 10.73 -16.81 -33.02
N SER A 149 11.46 -15.92 -33.70
CA SER A 149 11.00 -14.56 -33.98
C SER A 149 9.63 -14.63 -34.67
N PRO A 150 8.72 -13.68 -34.45
CA PRO A 150 7.47 -13.57 -35.20
C PRO A 150 7.66 -13.63 -36.73
N ARG A 151 8.83 -13.22 -37.22
CA ARG A 151 9.20 -13.33 -38.64
C ARG A 151 9.49 -14.75 -39.09
N ASP A 152 9.93 -15.63 -38.23
CA ASP A 152 10.20 -17.03 -38.56
C ASP A 152 8.92 -17.86 -38.70
N ARG A 153 7.82 -17.46 -38.01
CA ARG A 153 6.50 -18.08 -38.16
C ARG A 153 5.86 -17.81 -39.52
N GLN A 154 6.23 -16.76 -40.24
CA GLN A 154 5.68 -16.47 -41.58
C GLN A 154 6.33 -17.31 -42.68
N LYS A 155 7.57 -17.75 -42.50
CA LYS A 155 8.23 -18.60 -43.53
C LYS A 155 7.79 -20.06 -43.55
N SER A 156 7.17 -20.54 -42.47
CA SER A 156 6.69 -21.93 -42.39
C SER A 156 5.28 -22.15 -42.98
N ARG A 157 4.66 -21.12 -43.58
CA ARG A 157 3.32 -21.17 -44.18
C ARG A 157 3.31 -21.00 -45.70
N MET A 158 4.37 -21.40 -46.39
CA MET A 158 4.23 -21.56 -47.88
C MET A 158 3.67 -22.94 -48.16
N PRO A 159 2.50 -23.04 -48.80
CA PRO A 159 2.02 -24.31 -49.34
C PRO A 159 2.96 -24.72 -50.46
N SER A 160 3.46 -25.95 -50.42
CA SER A 160 4.11 -26.58 -51.57
C SER A 160 3.04 -26.74 -52.65
N SER A 161 3.10 -25.92 -53.69
CA SER A 161 2.37 -26.13 -54.89
C SER A 161 3.00 -27.31 -55.66
N ALA A 162 2.22 -28.33 -55.86
CA ALA A 162 2.50 -29.44 -56.78
C ALA A 162 2.60 -28.93 -58.20
#